data_412cff8263eca87abade691c02b0aba6
#
_entry.id   412cff8263eca87abade691c02b0aba6
#
_cell.length_a   1.000
_cell.length_b   1.000
_cell.length_c   1.000
_cell.angle_alpha   90.00
_cell.angle_beta   90.00
_cell.angle_gamma   90.00
#
_symmetry.space_group_name_H-M   'P 1'
#
loop_
_entity.id
_entity.type
_entity.pdbx_description
1 polymer ?
#
loop_
_entity_poly.entity_id
_entity_poly.type
_entity_poly.pdbx_seq_one_letter_code
_entity_poly.pdbx_strand_id
1 'polypeptide(L)'
;MQPVRMNLKVLLPFEVFAEETGVSRIVAETREGSFGLLPHRLDCVAALVPGILVFETDAQGEVCMAVDEGVLVKTGPDVLVSVRNAVGGADLDKLRETVERQFRALDEQERTARSVMAKLETGFIRRFTELHHE
;
A
#
# COMPACT_ATOMS: atom_id res chain seq x y z
N MET A 1 25.98 -23.20 -1.52
CA MET A 1 24.95 -22.53 -0.68
C MET A 1 23.99 -21.75 -1.57
N GLN A 2 22.71 -22.06 -1.49
CA GLN A 2 21.74 -21.28 -2.25
C GLN A 2 21.54 -19.93 -1.54
N PRO A 3 21.50 -18.83 -2.32
CA PRO A 3 21.23 -17.53 -1.71
C PRO A 3 19.83 -17.50 -1.08
N VAL A 4 19.72 -16.82 0.05
CA VAL A 4 18.43 -16.66 0.72
C VAL A 4 17.53 -15.75 -0.13
N ARG A 5 16.28 -16.13 -0.30
CA ARG A 5 15.29 -15.41 -1.08
C ARG A 5 14.00 -15.26 -0.29
N MET A 6 13.15 -14.34 -0.75
CA MET A 6 11.86 -14.08 -0.15
C MET A 6 10.73 -14.60 -1.04
N ASN A 7 9.60 -14.86 -0.42
CA ASN A 7 8.34 -15.11 -1.11
C ASN A 7 7.47 -13.87 -0.97
N LEU A 8 7.00 -13.33 -2.08
CA LEU A 8 6.16 -12.13 -2.10
C LEU A 8 4.74 -12.50 -2.50
N LYS A 9 3.78 -12.01 -1.72
CA LYS A 9 2.36 -12.15 -2.03
C LYS A 9 1.70 -10.78 -1.91
N VAL A 10 1.06 -10.33 -2.98
CA VAL A 10 0.33 -9.08 -3.02
C VAL A 10 -1.15 -9.39 -3.04
N LEU A 11 -1.86 -8.96 -2.00
CA LEU A 11 -3.28 -9.23 -1.82
C LEU A 11 -4.11 -7.97 -2.03
N LEU A 12 -5.20 -8.13 -2.78
CA LEU A 12 -6.30 -7.18 -2.86
C LEU A 12 -7.45 -7.70 -1.97
N PRO A 13 -8.47 -6.86 -1.68
CA PRO A 13 -9.57 -7.29 -0.81
C PRO A 13 -10.32 -8.54 -1.28
N PHE A 14 -10.32 -8.83 -2.58
CA PHE A 14 -11.10 -9.93 -3.15
C PHE A 14 -10.27 -10.98 -3.88
N GLU A 15 -8.97 -10.78 -4.05
CA GLU A 15 -8.14 -11.71 -4.83
C GLU A 15 -6.66 -11.57 -4.48
N VAL A 16 -5.90 -12.59 -4.88
CA VAL A 16 -4.43 -12.51 -4.87
C VAL A 16 -4.02 -11.87 -6.20
N PHE A 17 -3.38 -10.70 -6.12
CA PHE A 17 -2.93 -9.97 -7.30
C PHE A 17 -1.65 -10.55 -7.89
N ALA A 18 -0.69 -10.88 -7.04
CA ALA A 18 0.59 -11.44 -7.45
C ALA A 18 1.14 -12.37 -6.38
N GLU A 19 1.84 -13.41 -6.83
CA GLU A 19 2.51 -14.35 -5.95
C GLU A 19 3.82 -14.74 -6.60
N GLU A 20 4.94 -14.40 -5.97
CA GLU A 20 6.26 -14.57 -6.53
C GLU A 20 7.20 -15.25 -5.53
N THR A 21 8.02 -16.15 -6.02
CA THR A 21 9.08 -16.80 -5.25
C THR A 21 10.45 -16.35 -5.76
N GLY A 22 11.49 -16.59 -4.98
CA GLY A 22 12.83 -16.25 -5.40
C GLY A 22 13.10 -14.77 -5.49
N VAL A 23 12.43 -13.97 -4.64
CA VAL A 23 12.58 -12.52 -4.64
C VAL A 23 13.82 -12.14 -3.85
N SER A 24 14.73 -11.39 -4.47
CA SER A 24 15.98 -10.96 -3.86
C SER A 24 15.87 -9.61 -3.16
N ARG A 25 14.94 -8.75 -3.61
CA ARG A 25 14.80 -7.39 -3.09
C ARG A 25 13.39 -6.89 -3.34
N ILE A 26 12.87 -6.11 -2.39
CA ILE A 26 11.59 -5.41 -2.52
C ILE A 26 11.81 -3.96 -2.09
N VAL A 27 11.26 -3.02 -2.84
CA VAL A 27 11.25 -1.59 -2.48
C VAL A 27 9.81 -1.11 -2.53
N ALA A 28 9.36 -0.50 -1.45
CA ALA A 28 8.01 0.06 -1.34
C ALA A 28 8.10 1.50 -0.84
N GLU A 29 7.01 2.24 -0.95
CA GLU A 29 6.96 3.63 -0.53
C GLU A 29 6.15 3.79 0.76
N THR A 30 6.74 4.49 1.73
CA THR A 30 6.09 4.85 2.99
C THR A 30 6.05 6.37 3.11
N ARG A 31 5.36 6.89 4.12
CA ARG A 31 5.34 8.34 4.39
C ARG A 31 6.74 8.91 4.64
N GLU A 32 7.64 8.10 5.10
CA GLU A 32 9.02 8.48 5.41
C GLU A 32 9.95 8.35 4.21
N GLY A 33 9.45 7.86 3.07
CA GLY A 33 10.22 7.65 1.86
C GLY A 33 10.27 6.19 1.44
N SER A 34 11.22 5.86 0.58
CA SER A 34 11.39 4.48 0.08
C SER A 34 11.85 3.56 1.19
N PHE A 35 11.25 2.38 1.24
CA PHE A 35 11.53 1.34 2.22
C PHE A 35 12.06 0.10 1.48
N GLY A 36 13.33 -0.22 1.71
CA GLY A 36 13.99 -1.36 1.09
C GLY A 36 13.96 -2.60 1.97
N LEU A 37 13.65 -3.76 1.39
CA LEU A 37 13.54 -5.02 2.08
C LEU A 37 14.44 -6.05 1.43
N LEU A 38 15.36 -6.60 2.22
CA LEU A 38 16.26 -7.67 1.81
C LEU A 38 15.94 -8.93 2.63
N PRO A 39 16.33 -10.13 2.13
CA PRO A 39 15.99 -11.40 2.79
C PRO A 39 16.45 -11.51 4.25
N HIS A 40 17.57 -10.87 4.58
CA HIS A 40 18.16 -10.94 5.92
C HIS A 40 17.59 -9.93 6.92
N ARG A 41 16.70 -9.05 6.46
CA ARG A 41 16.08 -8.08 7.35
C ARG A 41 15.19 -8.79 8.38
N LEU A 42 15.18 -8.28 9.60
CA LEU A 42 14.31 -8.77 10.65
C LEU A 42 12.85 -8.60 10.28
N ASP A 43 11.99 -9.40 10.88
CA ASP A 43 10.55 -9.29 10.72
C ASP A 43 10.09 -7.87 11.01
N CYS A 44 9.20 -7.35 10.18
CA CYS A 44 8.77 -5.97 10.29
C CYS A 44 7.38 -5.76 9.69
N VAL A 45 6.78 -4.64 10.06
CA VAL A 45 5.50 -4.18 9.51
C VAL A 45 5.70 -2.74 9.05
N ALA A 46 5.24 -2.42 7.85
CA ALA A 46 5.32 -1.08 7.31
C ALA A 46 3.99 -0.66 6.71
N ALA A 47 3.58 0.59 6.98
CA ALA A 47 2.40 1.18 6.37
C ALA A 47 2.81 1.81 5.04
N LEU A 48 2.13 1.41 3.97
CA LEU A 48 2.43 1.85 2.62
C LEU A 48 1.50 2.99 2.19
N VAL A 49 2.08 3.96 1.49
CA VAL A 49 1.32 5.02 0.82
C VAL A 49 1.18 4.67 -0.66
N PRO A 50 0.23 5.27 -1.40
CA PRO A 50 0.17 5.06 -2.84
C PRO A 50 1.50 5.37 -3.52
N GLY A 51 2.00 4.43 -4.29
CA GLY A 51 3.31 4.56 -4.92
C GLY A 51 3.67 3.35 -5.77
N ILE A 52 4.93 3.26 -6.12
CA ILE A 52 5.45 2.17 -6.93
C ILE A 52 6.13 1.15 -6.02
N LEU A 53 5.70 -0.10 -6.13
CA LEU A 53 6.37 -1.22 -5.49
C LEU A 53 7.23 -1.93 -6.54
N VAL A 54 8.48 -2.17 -6.19
CA VAL A 54 9.44 -2.83 -7.06
C VAL A 54 9.92 -4.10 -6.38
N PHE A 55 9.96 -5.20 -7.11
CA PHE A 55 10.62 -6.41 -6.63
C PHE A 55 11.55 -6.96 -7.71
N GLU A 56 12.56 -7.69 -7.29
CA GLU A 56 13.56 -8.23 -8.18
C GLU A 56 13.69 -9.74 -7.98
N THR A 57 13.69 -10.48 -9.09
CA THR A 57 13.94 -11.92 -9.13
C THR A 57 15.02 -12.21 -10.15
N ASP A 58 15.72 -13.35 -9.99
CA ASP A 58 16.73 -13.76 -10.97
C ASP A 58 16.11 -14.06 -12.33
N ALA A 59 14.86 -14.56 -12.34
CA ALA A 59 14.18 -14.96 -13.56
C ALA A 59 13.64 -13.77 -14.36
N GLN A 60 13.12 -12.74 -13.69
CA GLN A 60 12.41 -11.63 -14.34
C GLN A 60 13.16 -10.30 -14.26
N GLY A 61 14.22 -10.24 -13.45
CA GLY A 61 14.86 -8.97 -13.13
C GLY A 61 13.95 -8.09 -12.28
N GLU A 62 13.98 -6.80 -12.54
CA GLU A 62 13.22 -5.82 -11.79
C GLU A 62 11.79 -5.68 -12.36
N VAL A 63 10.80 -5.85 -11.51
CA VAL A 63 9.37 -5.74 -11.86
C VAL A 63 8.74 -4.65 -11.03
N CYS A 64 7.99 -3.77 -11.66
CA CYS A 64 7.32 -2.65 -11.02
C CYS A 64 5.81 -2.83 -11.05
N MET A 65 5.14 -2.37 -9.99
CA MET A 65 3.67 -2.28 -9.95
C MET A 65 3.26 -1.03 -9.19
N ALA A 66 2.13 -0.44 -9.57
CA ALA A 66 1.53 0.64 -8.83
C ALA A 66 0.62 0.06 -7.76
N VAL A 67 0.77 0.50 -6.52
CA VAL A 67 -0.06 0.05 -5.40
C VAL A 67 -0.68 1.23 -4.69
N ASP A 68 -1.89 1.02 -4.20
CA ASP A 68 -2.59 1.96 -3.34
C ASP A 68 -2.11 1.78 -1.89
N GLU A 69 -2.66 2.51 -0.96
CA GLU A 69 -2.27 2.38 0.44
C GLU A 69 -2.55 0.97 0.99
N GLY A 70 -1.74 0.56 1.94
CA GLY A 70 -1.87 -0.76 2.54
C GLY A 70 -0.80 -1.03 3.57
N VAL A 71 -0.55 -2.29 3.79
CA VAL A 71 0.40 -2.76 4.81
C VAL A 71 1.31 -3.84 4.22
N LEU A 72 2.59 -3.75 4.55
CA LEU A 72 3.58 -4.78 4.24
C LEU A 72 4.00 -5.46 5.54
N VAL A 73 3.99 -6.79 5.56
CA VAL A 73 4.43 -7.58 6.71
C VAL A 73 5.48 -8.58 6.24
N LYS A 74 6.64 -8.58 6.89
CA LYS A 74 7.67 -9.59 6.66
C LYS A 74 7.74 -10.51 7.86
N THR A 75 7.59 -11.81 7.62
CA THR A 75 7.73 -12.86 8.63
C THR A 75 8.67 -13.94 8.08
N GLY A 76 9.91 -13.98 8.56
CA GLY A 76 10.92 -14.87 8.01
C GLY A 76 11.15 -14.58 6.52
N PRO A 77 11.07 -15.58 5.64
CA PRO A 77 11.21 -15.38 4.19
C PRO A 77 9.95 -14.88 3.51
N ASP A 78 8.83 -14.83 4.23
CA ASP A 78 7.54 -14.51 3.64
C ASP A 78 7.22 -13.02 3.79
N VAL A 79 6.85 -12.39 2.68
CA VAL A 79 6.43 -10.98 2.64
C VAL A 79 5.00 -10.91 2.11
N LEU A 80 4.12 -10.34 2.90
CA LEU A 80 2.73 -10.15 2.56
C LEU A 80 2.45 -8.66 2.39
N VAL A 81 1.93 -8.28 1.24
CA VAL A 81 1.52 -6.90 0.96
C VAL A 81 0.01 -6.90 0.74
N SER A 82 -0.71 -6.22 1.62
CA SER A 82 -2.16 -6.07 1.52
C SER A 82 -2.47 -4.63 1.15
N VAL A 83 -3.04 -4.41 -0.03
CA VAL A 83 -3.32 -3.07 -0.56
C VAL A 83 -4.74 -2.99 -1.09
N ARG A 84 -5.29 -1.76 -1.16
CA ARG A 84 -6.65 -1.56 -1.66
C ARG A 84 -6.75 -1.80 -3.16
N ASN A 85 -5.70 -1.48 -3.90
CA ASN A 85 -5.68 -1.63 -5.34
C ASN A 85 -4.25 -1.79 -5.85
N ALA A 86 -4.09 -2.41 -7.01
CA ALA A 86 -2.79 -2.59 -7.63
C ALA A 86 -2.94 -2.68 -9.14
N VAL A 87 -1.94 -2.15 -9.87
CA VAL A 87 -1.86 -2.21 -11.33
C VAL A 87 -0.44 -2.61 -11.70
N GLY A 88 -0.32 -3.61 -12.56
CA GLY A 88 0.98 -4.07 -13.03
C GLY A 88 1.03 -4.14 -14.55
N GLY A 89 2.18 -4.60 -15.09
CA GLY A 89 2.34 -4.88 -16.50
C GLY A 89 2.50 -3.68 -17.42
N ALA A 90 2.68 -2.47 -16.89
CA ALA A 90 2.88 -1.25 -17.65
C ALA A 90 4.28 -0.71 -17.44
N ASP A 91 4.70 0.28 -18.25
CA ASP A 91 5.97 0.96 -18.01
C ASP A 91 5.87 1.87 -16.77
N LEU A 92 7.02 2.28 -16.27
CA LEU A 92 7.10 3.06 -15.02
C LEU A 92 6.34 4.38 -15.11
N ASP A 93 6.36 5.06 -16.26
CA ASP A 93 5.68 6.34 -16.42
C ASP A 93 4.16 6.18 -16.30
N LYS A 94 3.61 5.14 -16.93
CA LYS A 94 2.18 4.83 -16.82
C LYS A 94 1.78 4.44 -15.41
N LEU A 95 2.63 3.70 -14.71
CA LEU A 95 2.39 3.32 -13.32
C LEU A 95 2.38 4.56 -12.40
N ARG A 96 3.31 5.48 -12.60
CA ARG A 96 3.35 6.73 -11.85
C ARG A 96 2.11 7.58 -12.11
N GLU A 97 1.67 7.66 -13.35
CA GLU A 97 0.44 8.35 -13.72
C GLU A 97 -0.78 7.73 -13.03
N THR A 98 -0.86 6.41 -12.97
CA THR A 98 -1.92 5.70 -12.25
C THR A 98 -1.94 6.07 -10.77
N VAL A 99 -0.79 6.12 -10.12
CA VAL A 99 -0.68 6.52 -8.71
C VAL A 99 -1.22 7.94 -8.51
N GLU A 100 -0.79 8.89 -9.33
CA GLU A 100 -1.21 10.29 -9.19
C GLU A 100 -2.70 10.49 -9.48
N ARG A 101 -3.21 9.90 -10.57
CA ARG A 101 -4.60 10.14 -11.00
C ARG A 101 -5.63 9.31 -10.25
N GLN A 102 -5.34 8.04 -10.02
CA GLN A 102 -6.33 7.13 -9.45
C GLN A 102 -6.21 7.00 -7.94
N PHE A 103 -5.01 6.72 -7.44
CA PHE A 103 -4.86 6.36 -6.03
C PHE A 103 -4.82 7.59 -5.11
N ARG A 104 -4.03 8.59 -5.45
CA ARG A 104 -3.94 9.81 -4.63
C ARG A 104 -5.20 10.65 -4.69
N ALA A 105 -5.84 10.72 -5.86
CA ALA A 105 -7.11 11.44 -5.99
C ALA A 105 -8.21 10.81 -5.14
N LEU A 106 -8.30 9.47 -5.11
CA LEU A 106 -9.24 8.77 -4.26
C LEU A 106 -8.96 9.00 -2.77
N ASP A 107 -7.70 9.00 -2.37
CA ASP A 107 -7.32 9.26 -0.98
C ASP A 107 -7.73 10.67 -0.54
N GLU A 108 -7.53 11.67 -1.39
CA GLU A 108 -7.97 13.04 -1.13
C GLU A 108 -9.49 13.14 -1.01
N GLN A 109 -10.22 12.46 -1.88
CA GLN A 109 -11.68 12.43 -1.83
C GLN A 109 -12.17 11.79 -0.54
N GLU A 110 -11.56 10.69 -0.11
CA GLU A 110 -11.89 10.04 1.15
C GLU A 110 -11.62 10.95 2.36
N ARG A 111 -10.49 11.64 2.38
CA ARG A 111 -10.16 12.58 3.44
C ARG A 111 -11.17 13.73 3.50
N THR A 112 -11.57 14.27 2.35
CA THR A 112 -12.58 15.31 2.25
C THR A 112 -13.91 14.80 2.78
N ALA A 113 -14.33 13.61 2.36
CA ALA A 113 -15.58 13.01 2.82
C ALA A 113 -15.59 12.79 4.34
N ARG A 114 -14.49 12.27 4.90
CA ARG A 114 -14.35 12.10 6.36
C ARG A 114 -14.42 13.43 7.10
N SER A 115 -13.79 14.47 6.57
CA SER A 115 -13.82 15.81 7.14
C SER A 115 -15.23 16.40 7.16
N VAL A 116 -15.96 16.24 6.06
CA VAL A 116 -17.37 16.68 5.97
C VAL A 116 -18.24 15.90 6.96
N MET A 117 -18.08 14.59 7.04
CA MET A 117 -18.83 13.76 7.99
C MET A 117 -18.55 14.17 9.44
N ALA A 118 -17.30 14.42 9.79
CA ALA A 118 -16.92 14.87 11.12
C ALA A 118 -17.57 16.21 11.48
N LYS A 119 -17.62 17.14 10.54
CA LYS A 119 -18.28 18.44 10.73
C LYS A 119 -19.79 18.28 10.91
N LEU A 120 -20.42 17.39 10.14
CA LEU A 120 -21.85 17.12 10.27
C LEU A 120 -22.17 16.49 11.63
N GLU A 121 -21.37 15.53 12.08
CA GLU A 121 -21.54 14.92 13.41
C GLU A 121 -21.41 15.95 14.52
N THR A 122 -20.43 16.82 14.46
CA THR A 122 -20.23 17.89 15.44
C THR A 122 -21.42 18.84 15.47
N GLY A 123 -21.92 19.25 14.32
CA GLY A 123 -23.10 20.09 14.20
C GLY A 123 -24.36 19.43 14.77
N PHE A 124 -24.53 18.13 14.51
CA PHE A 124 -25.66 17.37 15.05
C PHE A 124 -25.61 17.28 16.58
N ILE A 125 -24.45 16.95 17.14
CA ILE A 125 -24.26 16.86 18.59
C ILE A 125 -24.54 18.21 19.25
N ARG A 126 -24.09 19.30 18.67
CA ARG A 126 -24.30 20.64 19.19
C ARG A 126 -25.79 20.99 19.23
N ARG A 127 -26.53 20.71 18.17
CA ARG A 127 -27.99 20.94 18.12
C ARG A 127 -28.73 20.08 19.14
N PHE A 128 -28.32 18.84 19.29
CA PHE A 128 -28.92 17.93 20.26
C PHE A 128 -28.72 18.43 21.70
N THR A 129 -27.54 18.93 22.01
CA THR A 129 -27.21 19.50 23.32
C THR A 129 -28.03 20.75 23.60
N GLU A 130 -28.22 21.64 22.62
CA GLU A 130 -29.04 22.83 22.75
C GLU A 130 -30.51 22.48 23.04
N LEU A 131 -31.06 21.46 22.39
CA LEU A 131 -32.42 20.98 22.63
C LEU A 131 -32.63 20.42 24.04
N HIS A 132 -31.57 19.89 24.64
CA HIS A 132 -31.63 19.31 25.98
C HIS A 132 -31.42 20.31 27.13
N HIS A 133 -31.06 21.55 26.82
CA HIS A 133 -30.81 22.58 27.82
C HIS A 133 -31.98 23.48 28.15
N GLU A 134 -33.14 23.21 27.63
CA GLU A 134 -34.36 23.96 28.00
C GLU A 134 -34.94 23.43 29.33
#